data_12066377bfdf603c7652c86bf76e3995
#
_entry.id   12066377bfdf603c7652c86bf76e3995
#
_cell.length_a   1.000
_cell.length_b   1.000
_cell.length_c   1.000
_cell.angle_alpha   90.00
_cell.angle_beta   90.00
_cell.angle_gamma   90.00
#
_symmetry.space_group_name_H-M   'P 1'
#
loop_
_entity.id
_entity.type
_entity.pdbx_description
1 polymer ?
#
loop_
_entity_poly.entity_id
_entity_poly.type
_entity_poly.pdbx_seq_one_letter_code
_entity_poly.pdbx_strand_id
1 'polypeptide(L)'
;MRKIFSVVLATALIVILLFGVADLPTFGQAENPSNNEVSYRYLEKGVEETGAVNVVAGIILDYRAFDTFGEATVLFTALITVIAVLRRDEDE
;
A
#
# COMPACT_ATOMS: atom_id res chain seq x y z
N MET A 1 -0.21 15.61 28.61
CA MET A 1 -1.28 15.60 27.60
C MET A 1 -0.79 15.10 26.24
N ARG A 2 0.27 15.68 25.70
CA ARG A 2 0.78 15.26 24.37
C ARG A 2 1.20 13.80 24.33
N LYS A 3 1.86 13.32 25.38
CA LYS A 3 2.32 11.92 25.44
C LYS A 3 1.14 10.94 25.50
N ILE A 4 0.13 11.28 26.31
CA ILE A 4 -1.08 10.45 26.44
C ILE A 4 -1.82 10.40 25.11
N PHE A 5 -1.99 11.55 24.47
CA PHE A 5 -2.65 11.62 23.16
C PHE A 5 -1.90 10.78 22.11
N SER A 6 -0.56 10.88 22.10
CA SER A 6 0.25 10.11 21.15
C SER A 6 0.13 8.61 21.37
N VAL A 7 0.14 8.17 22.64
CA VAL A 7 0.00 6.74 22.96
C VAL A 7 -1.39 6.25 22.56
N VAL A 8 -2.44 7.01 22.82
CA VAL A 8 -3.80 6.63 22.45
C VAL A 8 -3.92 6.52 20.93
N LEU A 9 -3.41 7.51 20.21
CA LEU A 9 -3.45 7.50 18.75
C LEU A 9 -2.69 6.32 18.17
N ALA A 10 -1.47 6.07 18.64
CA ALA A 10 -0.66 4.95 18.18
C ALA A 10 -1.35 3.61 18.44
N THR A 11 -1.92 3.45 19.62
CA THR A 11 -2.66 2.23 19.99
C THR A 11 -3.87 2.03 19.08
N ALA A 12 -4.62 3.09 18.81
CA ALA A 12 -5.79 3.03 17.94
C ALA A 12 -5.38 2.59 16.51
N LEU A 13 -4.29 3.15 15.98
CA LEU A 13 -3.80 2.78 14.66
C LEU A 13 -3.37 1.32 14.61
N ILE A 14 -2.66 0.85 15.63
CA ILE A 14 -2.22 -0.54 15.70
C ILE A 14 -3.43 -1.48 15.74
N VAL A 15 -4.45 -1.16 16.53
CA VAL A 15 -5.67 -1.98 16.63
C VAL A 15 -6.37 -2.07 15.27
N ILE A 16 -6.51 -0.93 14.58
CA ILE A 16 -7.14 -0.91 13.26
C ILE A 16 -6.37 -1.79 12.27
N LEU A 17 -5.04 -1.69 12.28
CA LEU A 17 -4.21 -2.50 11.39
C LEU A 17 -4.30 -4.00 11.71
N LEU A 18 -4.40 -4.35 13.00
CA LEU A 18 -4.57 -5.75 13.40
C LEU A 18 -5.90 -6.32 12.93
N PHE A 19 -6.97 -5.53 12.96
CA PHE A 19 -8.24 -5.96 12.37
C PHE A 19 -8.10 -6.24 10.88
N GLY A 20 -7.36 -5.40 10.16
CA GLY A 20 -7.07 -5.63 8.75
C GLY A 20 -6.32 -6.94 8.52
N VAL A 21 -5.33 -7.22 9.36
CA VAL A 21 -4.55 -8.48 9.27
C VAL A 21 -5.45 -9.69 9.52
N ALA A 22 -6.39 -9.58 10.47
CA ALA A 22 -7.29 -10.68 10.79
C ALA A 22 -8.22 -11.04 9.61
N ASP A 23 -8.49 -10.08 8.75
CA ASP A 23 -9.34 -10.29 7.58
C ASP A 23 -8.59 -10.83 6.36
N LEU A 24 -7.27 -11.00 6.45
CA LEU A 24 -6.50 -11.52 5.33
C LEU A 24 -6.86 -12.98 5.05
N PRO A 25 -6.83 -13.38 3.75
CA PRO A 25 -7.07 -14.77 3.37
C PRO A 25 -6.08 -15.72 4.02
N THR A 26 -6.49 -16.97 4.18
CA THR A 26 -5.63 -18.01 4.76
C THR A 26 -4.41 -18.24 3.86
N PHE A 27 -3.23 -18.23 4.45
CA PHE A 27 -1.97 -18.38 3.73
C PHE A 27 -1.89 -19.72 2.99
N GLY A 28 -1.44 -19.65 1.76
CA GLY A 28 -1.10 -20.84 0.98
C GLY A 28 -2.27 -21.55 0.31
N GLN A 29 -3.47 -20.99 0.34
CA GLN A 29 -4.61 -21.62 -0.33
C GLN A 29 -4.65 -21.24 -1.81
N ALA A 30 -5.00 -22.22 -2.65
CA ALA A 30 -5.05 -22.04 -4.10
C ALA A 30 -6.12 -21.03 -4.54
N GLU A 31 -7.17 -20.87 -3.74
CA GLU A 31 -8.29 -19.98 -4.05
C GLU A 31 -8.10 -18.54 -3.60
N ASN A 32 -6.92 -18.22 -3.09
CA ASN A 32 -6.61 -16.86 -2.63
C ASN A 32 -6.66 -15.86 -3.81
N PRO A 33 -6.91 -14.57 -3.51
CA PRO A 33 -7.07 -13.55 -4.57
C PRO A 33 -5.93 -13.44 -5.58
N SER A 34 -4.73 -13.90 -5.23
CA SER A 34 -3.60 -13.91 -6.16
C SER A 34 -3.77 -14.88 -7.32
N ASN A 35 -4.71 -15.84 -7.22
CA ASN A 35 -4.96 -16.87 -8.23
C ASN A 35 -6.41 -16.81 -8.72
N ASN A 36 -6.84 -15.64 -9.16
CA ASN A 36 -8.21 -15.44 -9.62
C ASN A 36 -8.25 -14.98 -11.08
N GLU A 37 -9.43 -14.66 -11.58
CA GLU A 37 -9.64 -14.21 -12.96
C GLU A 37 -8.84 -12.95 -13.29
N VAL A 38 -8.64 -12.07 -12.31
CA VAL A 38 -7.91 -10.82 -12.53
C VAL A 38 -6.44 -11.11 -12.85
N SER A 39 -5.81 -12.02 -12.10
CA SER A 39 -4.42 -12.38 -12.36
C SER A 39 -4.26 -13.06 -13.72
N TYR A 40 -5.19 -13.90 -14.12
CA TYR A 40 -5.19 -14.50 -15.47
C TYR A 40 -5.31 -13.44 -16.54
N ARG A 41 -6.16 -12.46 -16.34
CA ARG A 41 -6.33 -11.38 -17.30
C ARG A 41 -5.04 -10.58 -17.50
N TYR A 42 -4.36 -10.29 -16.39
CA TYR A 42 -3.08 -9.57 -16.47
C TYR A 42 -2.06 -10.35 -17.32
N LEU A 43 -1.99 -11.65 -17.11
CA LEU A 43 -1.01 -12.48 -17.84
C LEU A 43 -1.37 -12.69 -19.30
N GLU A 44 -2.65 -12.94 -19.59
CA GLU A 44 -3.10 -13.25 -20.93
C GLU A 44 -3.27 -12.03 -21.83
N LYS A 45 -3.78 -10.94 -21.26
CA LYS A 45 -4.15 -9.75 -22.02
C LYS A 45 -3.29 -8.53 -21.74
N GLY A 46 -2.27 -8.67 -20.92
CA GLY A 46 -1.44 -7.54 -20.50
C GLY A 46 -0.84 -6.77 -21.65
N VAL A 47 -0.16 -7.44 -22.57
CA VAL A 47 0.48 -6.78 -23.70
C VAL A 47 -0.56 -6.13 -24.62
N GLU A 48 -1.64 -6.85 -24.88
CA GLU A 48 -2.72 -6.36 -25.76
C GLU A 48 -3.41 -5.12 -25.19
N GLU A 49 -3.70 -5.13 -23.90
CA GLU A 49 -4.46 -4.05 -23.26
C GLU A 49 -3.60 -2.86 -22.81
N THR A 50 -2.35 -3.12 -22.39
CA THR A 50 -1.49 -2.04 -21.86
C THR A 50 -0.35 -1.66 -22.79
N GLY A 51 0.01 -2.53 -23.74
CA GLY A 51 1.16 -2.33 -24.61
C GLY A 51 2.50 -2.59 -23.94
N ALA A 52 2.50 -2.95 -22.64
CA ALA A 52 3.73 -3.21 -21.90
C ALA A 52 4.10 -4.69 -21.96
N VAL A 53 5.36 -4.97 -22.34
CA VAL A 53 5.89 -6.33 -22.36
C VAL A 53 6.10 -6.85 -20.94
N ASN A 54 6.49 -5.97 -20.01
CA ASN A 54 6.66 -6.30 -18.61
C ASN A 54 5.30 -6.24 -17.92
N VAL A 55 4.82 -7.39 -17.40
CA VAL A 55 3.50 -7.48 -16.77
C VAL A 55 3.41 -6.60 -15.51
N VAL A 56 4.49 -6.51 -14.75
CA VAL A 56 4.51 -5.66 -13.55
C VAL A 56 4.30 -4.20 -13.93
N ALA A 57 5.02 -3.73 -14.96
CA ALA A 57 4.86 -2.36 -15.44
C ALA A 57 3.43 -2.10 -15.94
N GLY A 58 2.85 -3.07 -16.64
CA GLY A 58 1.46 -2.94 -17.10
C GLY A 58 0.47 -2.84 -15.97
N ILE A 59 0.67 -3.61 -14.91
CA ILE A 59 -0.22 -3.58 -13.76
C ILE A 59 -0.11 -2.25 -13.00
N ILE A 60 1.09 -1.83 -12.64
CA ILE A 60 1.27 -0.66 -11.77
C ILE A 60 1.06 0.66 -12.49
N LEU A 61 1.19 0.71 -13.81
CA LEU A 61 1.08 1.95 -14.57
C LEU A 61 -0.22 2.07 -15.35
N ASP A 62 -0.93 0.97 -15.58
CA ASP A 62 -2.15 0.99 -16.37
C ASP A 62 -3.33 0.37 -15.63
N TYR A 63 -3.33 -0.96 -15.43
CA TYR A 63 -4.48 -1.63 -14.80
C TYR A 63 -4.79 -1.07 -13.42
N ARG A 64 -3.76 -0.81 -12.62
CA ARG A 64 -3.92 -0.33 -11.25
C ARG A 64 -3.14 0.97 -11.01
N ALA A 65 -3.17 1.84 -11.99
CA ALA A 65 -2.50 3.14 -11.91
C ALA A 65 -2.96 3.96 -10.70
N PHE A 66 -4.23 3.85 -10.31
CA PHE A 66 -4.77 4.56 -9.16
C PHE A 66 -4.12 4.07 -7.84
N ASP A 67 -3.82 2.77 -7.74
CA ASP A 67 -3.11 2.24 -6.58
C ASP A 67 -1.71 2.85 -6.46
N THR A 68 -1.04 3.02 -7.60
CA THR A 68 0.29 3.66 -7.65
C THR A 68 0.21 5.12 -7.20
N PHE A 69 -0.84 5.83 -7.58
CA PHE A 69 -1.07 7.20 -7.11
C PHE A 69 -1.22 7.25 -5.59
N GLY A 70 -2.01 6.34 -5.01
CA GLY A 70 -2.16 6.24 -3.55
C GLY A 70 -0.84 5.92 -2.86
N GLU A 71 -0.09 4.98 -3.41
CA GLU A 71 1.22 4.59 -2.90
C GLU A 71 2.20 5.76 -2.90
N ALA A 72 2.29 6.49 -4.02
CA ALA A 72 3.17 7.64 -4.12
C ALA A 72 2.77 8.74 -3.13
N THR A 73 1.47 8.93 -2.89
CA THR A 73 0.97 9.89 -1.91
C THR A 73 1.40 9.51 -0.50
N VAL A 74 1.30 8.23 -0.15
CA VAL A 74 1.74 7.72 1.16
C VAL A 74 3.23 7.92 1.35
N LEU A 75 4.03 7.58 0.34
CA LEU A 75 5.50 7.74 0.41
C LEU A 75 5.89 9.21 0.53
N PHE A 76 5.26 10.08 -0.22
CA PHE A 76 5.53 11.52 -0.14
C PHE A 76 5.19 12.08 1.24
N THR A 77 4.04 11.69 1.78
CA THR A 77 3.60 12.11 3.11
C THR A 77 4.59 11.64 4.18
N ALA A 78 5.05 10.40 4.08
CA ALA A 78 6.03 9.85 5.01
C ALA A 78 7.35 10.63 4.95
N LEU A 79 7.82 10.95 3.75
CA LEU A 79 9.03 11.74 3.56
C LEU A 79 8.93 13.12 4.21
N ILE A 80 7.85 13.84 3.94
CA ILE A 80 7.62 15.16 4.52
C ILE A 80 7.54 15.10 6.03
N THR A 81 6.90 14.08 6.57
CA THR A 81 6.76 13.89 8.01
C THR A 81 8.11 13.68 8.68
N VAL A 82 8.97 12.84 8.09
CA VAL A 82 10.32 12.58 8.62
C VAL A 82 11.16 13.86 8.58
N ILE A 83 11.11 14.59 7.49
CA ILE A 83 11.86 15.87 7.37
C ILE A 83 11.39 16.86 8.44
N ALA A 84 10.08 16.99 8.63
CA ALA A 84 9.53 17.91 9.62
C ALA A 84 9.97 17.57 11.03
N VAL A 85 9.98 16.27 11.39
CA VAL A 85 10.40 15.82 12.71
C VAL A 85 11.89 16.10 12.93
N LEU A 86 12.72 15.77 11.94
CA LEU A 86 14.16 15.99 12.05
C LEU A 86 14.54 17.46 12.17
N ARG A 87 13.86 18.31 11.39
CA ARG A 87 14.11 19.76 11.49
C ARG A 87 13.70 20.33 12.82
N ARG A 88 12.61 19.83 13.40
CA ARG A 88 12.16 20.26 14.71
C ARG A 88 13.22 19.97 15.78
N ASP A 89 13.85 18.79 15.70
CA ASP A 89 14.90 18.41 16.65
C ASP A 89 16.12 19.31 16.54
N GLU A 90 16.46 19.77 15.34
CA GLU A 90 17.56 20.70 15.13
C GLU A 90 17.29 22.09 15.71
N ASP A 91 16.05 22.53 15.69
CA ASP A 91 15.65 23.85 16.19
C ASP A 91 15.51 23.90 17.71
N GLU A 92 15.46 22.74 18.37
CA GLU A 92 15.43 22.64 19.82
C GLU A 92 16.83 22.46 20.39
#